data_5ae604e45dbfe100aa53f836dba6cf9b
#
_entry.id   5ae604e45dbfe100aa53f836dba6cf9b
#
_cell.length_a   1.000
_cell.length_b   1.000
_cell.length_c   1.000
_cell.angle_alpha   90.00
_cell.angle_beta   90.00
_cell.angle_gamma   90.00
#
_symmetry.space_group_name_H-M   'P 1'
#
loop_
_entity.id
_entity.type
_entity.pdbx_description
1 polymer ?
#
loop_
_entity_poly.entity_id
_entity_poly.type
_entity_poly.pdbx_seq_one_letter_code
_entity_poly.pdbx_strand_id
1 'polypeptide(L)'
;HFEQRTDIKQLFEQIDGYEIKNSTNKTGYEIWFKNEKLAYCFKKQELYRFLEQEPYNINWREHLSKRLEPDNALFVIVRDTLFIIEIKFQQVPGSVDEKLQTCDFKRKQYSKLVRNLGWRVEYVYVLNEWFKNPVYKDTLDYIHSMNCHYLFDEIPLKWLGLPHK
;
A
#
# COMPACT_ATOMS: atom_id res chain seq x y z
N HIS A 1 -12.42 -0.25 6.55
CA HIS A 1 -12.53 -1.65 6.98
C HIS A 1 -12.14 -2.59 5.86
N PHE A 2 -11.32 -3.60 6.16
CA PHE A 2 -10.79 -4.52 5.16
C PHE A 2 -11.29 -5.94 5.37
N GLU A 3 -11.48 -6.63 4.25
CA GLU A 3 -11.66 -8.07 4.19
C GLU A 3 -10.52 -8.65 3.36
N GLN A 4 -10.38 -9.97 3.29
CA GLN A 4 -9.26 -10.65 2.65
C GLN A 4 -8.96 -10.19 1.22
N ARG A 5 -9.99 -9.83 0.46
CA ARG A 5 -9.85 -9.45 -0.95
C ARG A 5 -10.23 -7.99 -1.22
N THR A 6 -10.19 -7.17 -0.17
CA THR A 6 -10.55 -5.76 -0.30
C THR A 6 -9.53 -5.05 -1.19
N ASP A 7 -10.05 -4.19 -2.03
CA ASP A 7 -9.30 -3.36 -2.93
C ASP A 7 -9.51 -1.89 -2.51
N ILE A 8 -8.45 -1.12 -2.59
CA ILE A 8 -8.45 0.29 -2.15
C ILE A 8 -9.49 1.12 -2.91
N LYS A 9 -9.63 0.88 -4.21
CA LYS A 9 -10.63 1.55 -5.02
C LYS A 9 -12.03 1.38 -4.42
N GLN A 10 -12.41 0.14 -4.09
CA GLN A 10 -13.72 -0.17 -3.54
C GLN A 10 -13.95 0.51 -2.18
N LEU A 11 -12.91 0.59 -1.37
CA LEU A 11 -13.01 1.27 -0.08
C LEU A 11 -13.35 2.74 -0.25
N PHE A 12 -12.61 3.44 -1.11
CA PHE A 12 -12.84 4.87 -1.31
C PHE A 12 -14.16 5.18 -1.98
N GLU A 13 -14.68 4.27 -2.80
CA GLU A 13 -16.01 4.44 -3.40
C GLU A 13 -17.13 4.51 -2.35
N GLN A 14 -16.90 3.97 -1.16
CA GLN A 14 -17.88 3.91 -0.09
C GLN A 14 -17.74 5.02 0.95
N ILE A 15 -16.71 5.86 0.83
CA ILE A 15 -16.46 6.93 1.81
C ILE A 15 -17.06 8.23 1.29
N ASP A 16 -17.89 8.88 2.10
CA ASP A 16 -18.53 10.14 1.74
C ASP A 16 -17.49 11.21 1.39
N GLY A 17 -17.76 11.91 0.28
CA GLY A 17 -16.90 12.99 -0.19
C GLY A 17 -15.82 12.54 -1.14
N TYR A 18 -15.54 11.24 -1.23
CA TYR A 18 -14.54 10.71 -2.15
C TYR A 18 -15.14 10.25 -3.47
N GLU A 19 -14.44 10.54 -4.56
CA GLU A 19 -14.76 10.06 -5.89
C GLU A 19 -13.55 9.36 -6.49
N ILE A 20 -13.83 8.29 -7.23
CA ILE A 20 -12.81 7.54 -7.95
C ILE A 20 -12.96 7.84 -9.44
N LYS A 21 -11.85 8.24 -10.08
CA LYS A 21 -11.82 8.50 -11.52
C LYS A 21 -10.74 7.66 -12.17
N ASN A 22 -10.92 7.34 -13.44
CA ASN A 22 -9.87 6.70 -14.21
C ASN A 22 -8.68 7.65 -14.32
N SER A 23 -7.47 7.11 -14.18
CA SER A 23 -6.26 7.90 -14.33
C SER A 23 -6.16 8.43 -15.77
N THR A 24 -5.65 9.64 -15.91
CA THR A 24 -5.45 10.27 -17.24
C THR A 24 -4.51 9.48 -18.12
N ASN A 25 -3.55 8.75 -17.53
CA ASN A 25 -2.65 7.88 -18.29
C ASN A 25 -3.19 6.45 -18.44
N LYS A 26 -4.45 6.24 -18.08
CA LYS A 26 -5.18 4.97 -18.20
C LYS A 26 -4.60 3.83 -17.36
N THR A 27 -3.84 4.16 -16.33
CA THR A 27 -3.25 3.16 -15.43
C THR A 27 -3.63 3.49 -13.99
N GLY A 28 -4.33 2.56 -13.32
CA GLY A 28 -4.81 2.77 -11.98
C GLY A 28 -5.94 3.79 -11.93
N TYR A 29 -6.18 4.30 -10.73
CA TYR A 29 -7.28 5.23 -10.50
C TYR A 29 -6.82 6.43 -9.71
N GLU A 30 -7.51 7.55 -9.93
CA GLU A 30 -7.33 8.77 -9.15
C GLU A 30 -8.35 8.81 -8.04
N ILE A 31 -7.92 9.26 -6.87
CA ILE A 31 -8.79 9.43 -5.71
C ILE A 31 -8.95 10.93 -5.47
N TRP A 32 -10.19 11.39 -5.56
CA TRP A 32 -10.58 12.79 -5.42
C TRP A 32 -11.43 13.00 -4.18
N PHE A 33 -11.26 14.14 -3.55
CA PHE A 33 -12.09 14.56 -2.42
C PHE A 33 -12.47 16.03 -2.64
N LYS A 34 -13.78 16.30 -2.71
CA LYS A 34 -14.32 17.66 -2.91
C LYS A 34 -13.60 18.41 -4.03
N ASN A 35 -13.55 17.77 -5.18
CA ASN A 35 -12.96 18.33 -6.42
C ASN A 35 -11.44 18.52 -6.40
N GLU A 36 -10.74 17.89 -5.46
CA GLU A 36 -9.29 17.91 -5.41
C GLU A 36 -8.74 16.49 -5.54
N LYS A 37 -7.78 16.31 -6.44
CA LYS A 37 -7.10 15.02 -6.60
C LYS A 37 -6.07 14.85 -5.50
N LEU A 38 -6.23 13.84 -4.66
CA LEU A 38 -5.38 13.63 -3.49
C LEU A 38 -4.43 12.46 -3.62
N ALA A 39 -4.79 11.45 -4.42
CA ALA A 39 -4.00 10.23 -4.47
C ALA A 39 -4.24 9.45 -5.76
N TYR A 40 -3.36 8.48 -5.99
CA TYR A 40 -3.54 7.44 -7.01
C TYR A 40 -3.55 6.09 -6.32
N CYS A 41 -4.34 5.15 -6.82
CA CYS A 41 -4.29 3.78 -6.32
C CYS A 41 -4.04 2.79 -7.45
N PHE A 42 -3.31 1.74 -7.11
CA PHE A 42 -2.85 0.75 -8.07
C PHE A 42 -2.96 -0.66 -7.47
N LYS A 43 -3.13 -1.64 -8.36
CA LYS A 43 -3.08 -3.07 -8.01
C LYS A 43 -2.01 -3.74 -8.85
N LYS A 44 -1.21 -4.61 -8.21
CA LYS A 44 -0.28 -5.48 -8.93
C LYS A 44 0.63 -4.71 -9.89
N GLN A 45 0.56 -5.00 -11.16
CA GLN A 45 1.43 -4.43 -12.17
C GLN A 45 1.11 -2.98 -12.52
N GLU A 46 -0.06 -2.49 -12.13
CA GLU A 46 -0.47 -1.12 -12.45
C GLU A 46 0.53 -0.08 -11.94
N LEU A 47 1.12 -0.31 -10.76
CA LEU A 47 2.13 0.60 -10.23
C LEU A 47 3.30 0.78 -11.21
N TYR A 48 3.79 -0.32 -11.75
CA TYR A 48 4.94 -0.28 -12.67
C TYR A 48 4.59 0.37 -14.00
N ARG A 49 3.40 0.10 -14.52
CA ARG A 49 2.93 0.74 -15.76
C ARG A 49 2.78 2.24 -15.59
N PHE A 50 2.26 2.67 -14.44
CA PHE A 50 2.13 4.08 -14.12
C PHE A 50 3.50 4.76 -14.07
N LEU A 51 4.47 4.15 -13.42
CA LEU A 51 5.82 4.70 -13.27
C LEU A 51 6.61 4.73 -14.59
N GLU A 52 6.30 3.84 -15.53
CA GLU A 52 6.95 3.84 -16.84
C GLU A 52 6.59 5.05 -17.68
N GLN A 53 5.46 5.67 -17.42
CA GLN A 53 4.94 6.78 -18.21
C GLN A 53 5.48 8.12 -17.73
N GLU A 54 5.40 9.13 -18.62
CA GLU A 54 5.75 10.49 -18.24
C GLU A 54 4.82 11.01 -17.14
N PRO A 55 5.30 11.83 -16.23
CA PRO A 55 6.66 12.41 -16.15
C PRO A 55 7.69 11.54 -15.43
N TYR A 56 7.33 10.33 -15.00
CA TYR A 56 8.18 9.53 -14.12
C TYR A 56 9.27 8.78 -14.89
N ASN A 57 8.92 8.14 -16.00
CA ASN A 57 9.84 7.44 -16.89
C ASN A 57 10.75 6.44 -16.18
N ILE A 58 10.17 5.65 -15.27
CA ILE A 58 10.91 4.65 -14.51
C ILE A 58 10.78 3.29 -15.16
N ASN A 59 11.90 2.72 -15.59
CA ASN A 59 11.98 1.33 -16.00
C ASN A 59 12.47 0.53 -14.79
N TRP A 60 11.59 -0.32 -14.25
CA TRP A 60 11.90 -1.06 -13.03
C TRP A 60 13.15 -1.93 -13.15
N ARG A 61 13.46 -2.40 -14.35
CA ARG A 61 14.64 -3.26 -14.60
C ARG A 61 15.96 -2.56 -14.33
N GLU A 62 15.97 -1.24 -14.39
CA GLU A 62 17.17 -0.46 -14.07
C GLU A 62 17.41 -0.35 -12.57
N HIS A 63 16.42 -0.69 -11.75
CA HIS A 63 16.46 -0.54 -10.30
C HIS A 63 16.38 -1.84 -9.54
N LEU A 64 15.70 -2.85 -10.08
CA LEU A 64 15.39 -4.10 -9.40
C LEU A 64 15.79 -5.29 -10.28
N SER A 65 16.31 -6.33 -9.65
CA SER A 65 16.57 -7.59 -10.36
C SER A 65 15.30 -8.41 -10.58
N LYS A 66 14.29 -8.18 -9.74
CA LYS A 66 13.01 -8.87 -9.82
C LYS A 66 11.90 -7.92 -9.38
N ARG A 67 10.79 -7.96 -10.10
CA ARG A 67 9.63 -7.13 -9.78
C ARG A 67 8.74 -7.83 -8.73
N LEU A 68 8.37 -7.09 -7.69
CA LEU A 68 7.35 -7.51 -6.74
C LEU A 68 6.00 -6.97 -7.19
N GLU A 69 4.93 -7.65 -6.83
CA GLU A 69 3.58 -7.19 -7.17
C GLU A 69 2.81 -6.89 -5.87
N PRO A 70 2.54 -5.62 -5.56
CA PRO A 70 1.78 -5.29 -4.35
C PRO A 70 0.31 -5.66 -4.51
N ASP A 71 -0.34 -6.10 -3.43
CA ASP A 71 -1.78 -6.30 -3.45
C ASP A 71 -2.47 -4.99 -3.76
N ASN A 72 -2.09 -3.93 -3.03
CA ASN A 72 -2.57 -2.58 -3.24
C ASN A 72 -1.44 -1.59 -3.02
N ALA A 73 -1.42 -0.52 -3.81
CA ALA A 73 -0.52 0.59 -3.61
C ALA A 73 -1.31 1.89 -3.68
N LEU A 74 -0.97 2.84 -2.81
CA LEU A 74 -1.64 4.14 -2.74
C LEU A 74 -0.58 5.22 -2.67
N PHE A 75 -0.55 6.10 -3.68
CA PHE A 75 0.36 7.24 -3.65
C PHE A 75 -0.40 8.49 -3.21
N VAL A 76 -0.07 9.01 -2.03
CA VAL A 76 -0.67 10.24 -1.50
C VAL A 76 0.17 11.43 -1.94
N ILE A 77 -0.40 12.24 -2.81
CA ILE A 77 0.33 13.28 -3.55
C ILE A 77 0.97 14.31 -2.63
N VAL A 78 0.20 14.85 -1.67
CA VAL A 78 0.69 15.93 -0.81
C VAL A 78 1.83 15.48 0.12
N ARG A 79 1.93 14.20 0.39
CA ARG A 79 2.97 13.64 1.26
C ARG A 79 4.14 13.05 0.48
N ASP A 80 4.07 12.99 -0.84
CA ASP A 80 5.04 12.27 -1.68
C ASP A 80 5.32 10.86 -1.14
N THR A 81 4.28 10.20 -0.66
CA THR A 81 4.41 8.90 0.02
C THR A 81 3.63 7.82 -0.70
N LEU A 82 4.35 6.75 -1.03
CA LEU A 82 3.78 5.53 -1.60
C LEU A 82 3.54 4.55 -0.46
N PHE A 83 2.27 4.25 -0.21
CA PHE A 83 1.87 3.23 0.76
C PHE A 83 1.71 1.91 0.03
N ILE A 84 2.46 0.90 0.44
CA ILE A 84 2.28 -0.47 -0.04
C ILE A 84 1.46 -1.20 1.02
N ILE A 85 0.28 -1.66 0.63
CA ILE A 85 -0.71 -2.22 1.55
C ILE A 85 -0.93 -3.68 1.22
N GLU A 86 -0.58 -4.54 2.16
CA GLU A 86 -0.73 -5.99 2.03
C GLU A 86 -1.74 -6.48 3.06
N ILE A 87 -2.77 -7.16 2.60
CA ILE A 87 -3.81 -7.70 3.48
C ILE A 87 -3.47 -9.15 3.78
N LYS A 88 -3.21 -9.45 5.06
CA LYS A 88 -2.82 -10.78 5.50
C LYS A 88 -3.74 -11.23 6.64
N PHE A 89 -4.82 -11.92 6.27
CA PHE A 89 -5.78 -12.47 7.24
C PHE A 89 -5.54 -13.96 7.39
N GLN A 90 -5.78 -14.47 8.59
CA GLN A 90 -5.71 -15.90 8.88
C GLN A 90 -6.91 -16.26 9.73
N GLN A 91 -7.50 -17.42 9.48
CA GLN A 91 -8.67 -17.90 10.22
C GLN A 91 -8.49 -19.33 10.74
N VAL A 92 -7.48 -20.03 10.21
CA VAL A 92 -7.13 -21.38 10.61
C VAL A 92 -5.62 -21.45 10.76
N PRO A 93 -5.08 -22.41 11.51
CA PRO A 93 -3.62 -22.55 11.65
C PRO A 93 -2.92 -22.65 10.29
N GLY A 94 -1.78 -21.96 10.17
CA GLY A 94 -1.01 -21.91 8.93
C GLY A 94 0.25 -21.08 9.14
N SER A 95 0.92 -20.72 8.05
CA SER A 95 2.24 -20.10 8.07
C SER A 95 2.24 -18.65 7.56
N VAL A 96 1.12 -17.93 7.67
CA VAL A 96 1.05 -16.53 7.21
C VAL A 96 2.04 -15.65 7.96
N ASP A 97 2.29 -15.92 9.24
CA ASP A 97 3.25 -15.17 10.04
C ASP A 97 4.65 -15.17 9.44
N GLU A 98 5.06 -16.27 8.80
CA GLU A 98 6.35 -16.32 8.11
C GLU A 98 6.44 -15.30 6.98
N LYS A 99 5.32 -15.05 6.30
CA LYS A 99 5.26 -14.06 5.21
C LYS A 99 5.40 -12.63 5.72
N LEU A 100 5.04 -12.38 6.98
CA LEU A 100 5.17 -11.07 7.59
C LEU A 100 6.64 -10.72 7.88
N GLN A 101 7.51 -11.71 7.91
CA GLN A 101 8.92 -11.54 8.24
C GLN A 101 9.76 -11.04 7.06
N THR A 102 9.14 -10.81 5.90
CA THR A 102 9.82 -10.33 4.71
C THR A 102 9.60 -8.84 4.45
N CYS A 103 8.98 -8.13 5.39
CA CYS A 103 8.56 -6.75 5.19
C CYS A 103 9.71 -5.79 4.87
N ASP A 104 10.84 -5.94 5.55
CA ASP A 104 11.99 -5.04 5.34
C ASP A 104 12.56 -5.16 3.94
N PHE A 105 12.75 -6.38 3.45
CA PHE A 105 13.21 -6.60 2.09
C PHE A 105 12.27 -5.96 1.07
N LYS A 106 10.98 -6.19 1.23
CA LYS A 106 9.96 -5.67 0.31
C LYS A 106 9.91 -4.16 0.35
N ARG A 107 9.92 -3.56 1.54
CA ARG A 107 9.94 -2.10 1.68
C ARG A 107 11.16 -1.50 0.97
N LYS A 108 12.33 -2.11 1.15
CA LYS A 108 13.57 -1.65 0.51
C LYS A 108 13.50 -1.77 -1.00
N GLN A 109 12.87 -2.82 -1.53
CA GLN A 109 12.69 -2.97 -2.97
C GLN A 109 11.84 -1.84 -3.56
N TYR A 110 10.71 -1.53 -2.94
CA TYR A 110 9.89 -0.42 -3.40
C TYR A 110 10.60 0.93 -3.24
N SER A 111 11.39 1.08 -2.18
CA SER A 111 12.19 2.31 -1.98
C SER A 111 13.21 2.50 -3.09
N LYS A 112 13.88 1.44 -3.53
CA LYS A 112 14.80 1.50 -4.67
C LYS A 112 14.08 1.96 -5.93
N LEU A 113 12.89 1.43 -6.16
CA LEU A 113 12.09 1.70 -7.35
C LEU A 113 11.79 3.19 -7.51
N VAL A 114 11.46 3.88 -6.41
CA VAL A 114 10.98 5.26 -6.46
C VAL A 114 11.96 6.29 -5.88
N ARG A 115 13.18 5.85 -5.56
CA ARG A 115 14.19 6.72 -4.94
C ARG A 115 14.44 8.00 -5.73
N ASN A 116 14.57 7.88 -7.04
CA ASN A 116 14.89 9.03 -7.88
C ASN A 116 13.76 10.04 -8.00
N LEU A 117 12.55 9.65 -7.59
CA LEU A 117 11.40 10.56 -7.55
C LEU A 117 11.31 11.32 -6.21
N GLY A 118 12.14 10.95 -5.24
CA GLY A 118 12.08 11.53 -3.91
C GLY A 118 10.88 11.06 -3.11
N TRP A 119 10.23 9.98 -3.52
CA TRP A 119 9.06 9.46 -2.81
C TRP A 119 9.49 8.65 -1.58
N ARG A 120 8.71 8.78 -0.52
CA ARG A 120 8.83 7.91 0.65
C ARG A 120 8.00 6.66 0.42
N VAL A 121 8.43 5.56 1.02
CA VAL A 121 7.67 4.31 0.98
C VAL A 121 7.31 3.90 2.39
N GLU A 122 6.04 3.68 2.63
CA GLU A 122 5.50 3.12 3.87
C GLU A 122 4.90 1.76 3.56
N TYR A 123 5.36 0.74 4.25
CA TYR A 123 4.92 -0.63 4.03
C TYR A 123 4.04 -1.05 5.21
N VAL A 124 2.79 -1.43 4.92
CA VAL A 124 1.83 -1.74 5.98
C VAL A 124 1.09 -3.05 5.71
N TYR A 125 1.01 -3.87 6.74
CA TYR A 125 0.12 -5.03 6.73
C TYR A 125 -1.21 -4.66 7.38
N VAL A 126 -2.31 -5.08 6.76
CA VAL A 126 -3.62 -5.07 7.41
C VAL A 126 -3.89 -6.50 7.83
N LEU A 127 -3.98 -6.70 9.13
CA LEU A 127 -4.13 -7.99 9.77
C LEU A 127 -5.52 -8.13 10.39
N ASN A 128 -5.97 -9.35 10.63
CA ASN A 128 -7.20 -9.57 11.37
C ASN A 128 -6.89 -9.98 12.81
N GLU A 129 -7.91 -10.22 13.63
CA GLU A 129 -7.78 -10.51 15.06
C GLU A 129 -6.96 -11.77 15.36
N TRP A 130 -6.83 -12.68 14.40
CA TRP A 130 -5.98 -13.87 14.56
C TRP A 130 -4.60 -13.49 15.09
N PHE A 131 -4.04 -12.40 14.57
CA PHE A 131 -2.68 -11.97 14.89
C PHE A 131 -2.55 -11.21 16.21
N LYS A 132 -3.65 -11.00 16.92
CA LYS A 132 -3.61 -10.45 18.28
C LYS A 132 -3.21 -11.48 19.31
N ASN A 133 -3.18 -12.76 18.93
CA ASN A 133 -2.72 -13.84 19.83
C ASN A 133 -1.28 -13.57 20.25
N PRO A 134 -0.96 -13.70 21.55
CA PRO A 134 0.39 -13.42 22.05
C PRO A 134 1.53 -14.18 21.39
N VAL A 135 1.26 -15.31 20.74
CA VAL A 135 2.29 -16.09 20.04
C VAL A 135 2.90 -15.31 18.88
N TYR A 136 2.22 -14.27 18.39
CA TYR A 136 2.71 -13.45 17.27
C TYR A 136 3.41 -12.16 17.72
N LYS A 137 3.56 -11.95 19.04
CA LYS A 137 4.16 -10.73 19.56
C LYS A 137 5.52 -10.44 18.94
N ASP A 138 6.38 -11.42 18.84
CA ASP A 138 7.73 -11.22 18.32
C ASP A 138 7.70 -10.87 16.83
N THR A 139 6.80 -11.48 16.07
CA THR A 139 6.62 -11.14 14.66
C THR A 139 6.17 -9.69 14.49
N LEU A 140 5.19 -9.26 15.30
CA LEU A 140 4.69 -7.89 15.25
C LEU A 140 5.76 -6.89 15.67
N ASP A 141 6.52 -7.19 16.72
CA ASP A 141 7.61 -6.33 17.16
C ASP A 141 8.70 -6.21 16.07
N TYR A 142 8.96 -7.31 15.36
CA TYR A 142 9.92 -7.30 14.25
C TYR A 142 9.47 -6.34 13.15
N ILE A 143 8.19 -6.36 12.79
CA ILE A 143 7.66 -5.46 11.74
C ILE A 143 7.97 -4.01 12.10
N HIS A 144 7.69 -3.60 13.34
CA HIS A 144 8.00 -2.24 13.80
C HIS A 144 9.51 -1.96 13.79
N SER A 145 10.32 -2.93 14.20
CA SER A 145 11.77 -2.76 14.25
C SER A 145 12.37 -2.54 12.85
N MET A 146 11.68 -2.99 11.81
CA MET A 146 12.11 -2.83 10.42
C MET A 146 11.50 -1.61 9.75
N ASN A 147 10.93 -0.68 10.53
CA ASN A 147 10.28 0.52 10.01
C ASN A 147 9.10 0.21 9.09
N CYS A 148 8.45 -0.91 9.31
CA CYS A 148 7.21 -1.28 8.65
C CYS A 148 6.06 -1.14 9.64
N HIS A 149 4.83 -1.30 9.16
CA HIS A 149 3.65 -1.07 9.97
C HIS A 149 2.69 -2.25 9.90
N TYR A 150 1.87 -2.39 10.93
CA TYR A 150 0.70 -3.26 10.86
C TYR A 150 -0.48 -2.54 11.52
N LEU A 151 -1.65 -2.80 11.00
CA LEU A 151 -2.92 -2.28 11.52
C LEU A 151 -3.91 -3.44 11.51
N PHE A 152 -4.90 -3.38 12.39
CA PHE A 152 -5.92 -4.42 12.45
C PHE A 152 -7.20 -3.95 11.78
N ASP A 153 -7.67 -4.75 10.81
CA ASP A 153 -8.96 -4.63 10.12
C ASP A 153 -9.19 -3.35 9.31
N GLU A 154 -8.55 -2.22 9.65
CA GLU A 154 -8.77 -0.96 8.93
C GLU A 154 -7.54 -0.08 8.92
N ILE A 155 -7.52 0.85 7.97
CA ILE A 155 -6.52 1.92 7.93
C ILE A 155 -7.26 3.23 8.10
N PRO A 156 -7.00 4.00 9.18
CA PRO A 156 -7.61 5.31 9.34
C PRO A 156 -7.16 6.28 8.25
N LEU A 157 -8.08 7.07 7.71
CA LEU A 157 -7.74 8.09 6.71
C LEU A 157 -6.67 9.04 7.25
N LYS A 158 -6.75 9.40 8.52
CA LYS A 158 -5.78 10.27 9.17
C LYS A 158 -4.37 9.70 9.11
N TRP A 159 -4.23 8.39 9.27
CA TRP A 159 -2.92 7.72 9.19
C TRP A 159 -2.30 7.86 7.82
N LEU A 160 -3.12 7.84 6.77
CA LEU A 160 -2.67 8.05 5.39
C LEU A 160 -2.41 9.53 5.09
N GLY A 161 -2.86 10.44 5.95
CA GLY A 161 -2.78 11.86 5.70
C GLY A 161 -3.87 12.37 4.76
N LEU A 162 -5.02 11.67 4.72
CA LEU A 162 -6.13 12.02 3.86
C LEU A 162 -7.27 12.65 4.68
N PRO A 163 -8.04 13.58 4.08
CA PRO A 163 -9.09 14.27 4.79
C PRO A 163 -10.25 13.34 5.15
N HIS A 164 -10.91 13.70 6.22
CA HIS A 164 -12.07 13.02 6.75
C HIS A 164 -13.21 14.03 6.82
N LYS A 165 -14.40 13.59 6.46
CA LYS A 165 -15.57 14.47 6.46
C LYS A 165 -16.01 14.88 7.87
#